data_7027217beb5661e7370df46a28199cc9
#
_entry.id   7027217beb5661e7370df46a28199cc9
#
_cell.length_a   1.000
_cell.length_b   1.000
_cell.length_c   1.000
_cell.angle_alpha   90.00
_cell.angle_beta   90.00
_cell.angle_gamma   90.00
#
_symmetry.space_group_name_H-M   'P 1'
#
loop_
_entity.id
_entity.type
_entity.pdbx_description
1 polymer ?
#
loop_
_entity_poly.entity_id
_entity_poly.type
_entity_poly.pdbx_seq_one_letter_code
_entity_poly.pdbx_strand_id
1 'polypeptide(L)'
;LAADARIRHQASLLDKAQDAILVRDLDHRIIYWNKSAEHLYGWSQLQVLGQPVHTLLYKDDAQFYRATEATLEHGEWTGELVQRHRDGRAIDVEGRWTLVRGEDGQPQSILAINTDITQRKATEREIQRLAFYDPLTNLPNRILLMDRMRHALAAAQRHQQGGALLFIDLDNFKQLNDTLGHDQG
;
A
#
# COMPACT_ATOMS: atom_id res chain seq x y z
N LEU A 1 19.49 32.06 -20.53
CA LEU A 1 18.66 31.47 -21.60
C LEU A 1 18.95 29.96 -21.79
N ALA A 2 20.23 29.47 -21.95
CA ALA A 2 20.53 28.07 -22.16
C ALA A 2 20.37 27.22 -20.88
N ALA A 3 20.74 27.73 -19.70
CA ALA A 3 20.56 27.09 -18.40
C ALA A 3 19.07 26.94 -18.05
N ASP A 4 18.26 27.96 -18.29
CA ASP A 4 16.82 27.93 -18.02
C ASP A 4 16.08 26.92 -18.92
N ALA A 5 16.50 26.82 -20.19
CA ALA A 5 15.97 25.81 -21.12
C ALA A 5 16.30 24.40 -20.68
N ARG A 6 17.51 24.18 -20.15
CA ARG A 6 17.96 22.88 -19.66
C ARG A 6 17.24 22.47 -18.38
N ILE A 7 17.05 23.39 -17.44
CA ILE A 7 16.27 23.15 -16.19
C ILE A 7 14.82 22.83 -16.54
N ARG A 8 14.19 23.59 -17.44
CA ARG A 8 12.82 23.32 -17.90
C ARG A 8 12.69 21.96 -18.59
N HIS A 9 13.68 21.59 -19.40
CA HIS A 9 13.70 20.29 -20.07
C HIS A 9 13.81 19.13 -19.05
N GLN A 10 14.68 19.26 -18.04
CA GLN A 10 14.81 18.26 -16.97
C GLN A 10 13.50 18.16 -16.14
N ALA A 11 12.88 19.28 -15.77
CA ALA A 11 11.58 19.27 -15.10
C ALA A 11 10.49 18.58 -15.95
N SER A 12 10.46 18.86 -17.28
CA SER A 12 9.52 18.23 -18.22
C SER A 12 9.72 16.71 -18.35
N LEU A 13 10.93 16.19 -18.17
CA LEU A 13 11.17 14.73 -18.16
C LEU A 13 10.62 14.10 -16.89
N LEU A 14 10.78 14.75 -15.72
CA LEU A 14 10.21 14.29 -14.46
C LEU A 14 8.67 14.36 -14.46
N ASP A 15 8.08 15.33 -15.18
CA ASP A 15 6.63 15.42 -15.33
C ASP A 15 6.02 14.32 -16.23
N LYS A 16 6.84 13.67 -17.06
CA LYS A 16 6.44 12.50 -17.88
C LYS A 16 6.61 11.17 -17.18
N ALA A 17 7.24 11.14 -15.99
CA ALA A 17 7.36 9.93 -15.20
C ALA A 17 5.97 9.46 -14.76
N GLN A 18 5.74 8.16 -14.79
CA GLN A 18 4.47 7.56 -14.31
C GLN A 18 4.38 7.58 -12.78
N ASP A 19 5.53 7.56 -12.11
CA ASP A 19 5.60 7.60 -10.65
C ASP A 19 5.41 9.01 -10.10
N ALA A 20 4.83 9.10 -8.92
CA ALA A 20 4.77 10.34 -8.16
C ALA A 20 6.15 10.70 -7.62
N ILE A 21 6.70 11.83 -8.07
CA ILE A 21 8.01 12.31 -7.65
C ILE A 21 7.82 13.59 -6.84
N LEU A 22 8.38 13.60 -5.64
CA LEU A 22 8.44 14.77 -4.80
C LEU A 22 9.83 14.93 -4.17
N VAL A 23 10.19 16.16 -3.88
CA VAL A 23 11.38 16.48 -3.09
C VAL A 23 10.94 17.32 -1.90
N ARG A 24 11.49 17.01 -0.73
CA ARG A 24 11.27 17.79 0.49
C ARG A 24 12.61 18.19 1.11
N ASP A 25 12.64 19.33 1.80
CA ASP A 25 13.78 19.73 2.61
C ASP A 25 13.87 18.86 3.90
N LEU A 26 14.88 19.14 4.72
CA LEU A 26 15.09 18.40 5.98
C LEU A 26 14.05 18.75 7.06
N ASP A 27 13.35 19.87 6.93
CA ASP A 27 12.19 20.25 7.75
C ASP A 27 10.88 19.63 7.22
N HIS A 28 11.00 18.68 6.28
CA HIS A 28 9.90 17.95 5.65
C HIS A 28 8.95 18.79 4.80
N ARG A 29 9.35 19.99 4.41
CA ARG A 29 8.56 20.85 3.53
C ARG A 29 8.79 20.48 2.08
N ILE A 30 7.69 20.40 1.31
CA ILE A 30 7.72 20.05 -0.11
C ILE A 30 8.34 21.21 -0.89
N ILE A 31 9.39 20.92 -1.65
CA ILE A 31 10.08 21.87 -2.54
C ILE A 31 9.92 21.52 -4.03
N TYR A 32 9.51 20.28 -4.33
CA TYR A 32 9.18 19.86 -5.69
C TYR A 32 8.03 18.82 -5.67
N TRP A 33 7.19 18.85 -6.70
CA TRP A 33 6.02 18.00 -6.85
C TRP A 33 5.69 17.84 -8.33
N ASN A 34 5.77 16.65 -8.91
CA ASN A 34 5.52 16.45 -10.34
C ASN A 34 4.02 16.26 -10.66
N LYS A 35 3.69 16.19 -11.94
CA LYS A 35 2.31 15.98 -12.40
C LYS A 35 1.70 14.64 -11.96
N SER A 36 2.50 13.58 -11.91
CA SER A 36 2.04 12.28 -11.44
C SER A 36 1.69 12.30 -9.95
N ALA A 37 2.42 13.08 -9.14
CA ALA A 37 2.06 13.31 -7.75
C ALA A 37 0.76 14.13 -7.61
N GLU A 38 0.52 15.12 -8.49
CA GLU A 38 -0.78 15.82 -8.51
C GLU A 38 -1.94 14.87 -8.77
N HIS A 39 -1.80 13.95 -9.73
CA HIS A 39 -2.82 12.95 -10.07
C HIS A 39 -3.01 11.93 -8.94
N LEU A 40 -1.92 11.41 -8.37
CA LEU A 40 -1.98 10.38 -7.34
C LEU A 40 -2.60 10.87 -6.04
N TYR A 41 -2.22 12.08 -5.59
CA TYR A 41 -2.64 12.60 -4.29
C TYR A 41 -3.78 13.62 -4.34
N GLY A 42 -4.11 14.15 -5.54
CA GLY A 42 -5.20 15.10 -5.74
C GLY A 42 -4.87 16.53 -5.31
N TRP A 43 -3.60 16.84 -5.01
CA TRP A 43 -3.13 18.18 -4.66
C TRP A 43 -2.32 18.77 -5.80
N SER A 44 -2.56 20.02 -6.18
CA SER A 44 -1.70 20.71 -7.15
C SER A 44 -0.37 21.13 -6.51
N GLN A 45 0.67 21.28 -7.32
CA GLN A 45 1.97 21.76 -6.89
C GLN A 45 1.87 23.09 -6.12
N LEU A 46 1.05 24.01 -6.61
CA LEU A 46 0.86 25.33 -5.97
C LEU A 46 0.28 25.23 -4.55
N GLN A 47 -0.52 24.20 -4.28
CA GLN A 47 -1.13 23.99 -2.95
C GLN A 47 -0.18 23.37 -1.95
N VAL A 48 0.79 22.59 -2.40
CA VAL A 48 1.65 21.78 -1.52
C VAL A 48 3.03 22.37 -1.29
N LEU A 49 3.55 23.23 -2.17
CA LEU A 49 4.87 23.83 -2.00
C LEU A 49 4.97 24.56 -0.65
N GLY A 50 6.05 24.25 0.10
CA GLY A 50 6.29 24.76 1.45
C GLY A 50 5.46 24.11 2.56
N GLN A 51 4.51 23.21 2.23
CA GLN A 51 3.72 22.50 3.23
C GLN A 51 4.47 21.26 3.75
N PRO A 52 4.27 20.89 5.03
CA PRO A 52 4.86 19.67 5.58
C PRO A 52 4.22 18.45 4.92
N VAL A 53 5.01 17.57 4.30
CA VAL A 53 4.53 16.41 3.54
C VAL A 53 3.75 15.42 4.41
N HIS A 54 4.18 15.22 5.66
CA HIS A 54 3.55 14.24 6.56
C HIS A 54 2.10 14.64 6.89
N THR A 55 1.80 15.90 7.09
CA THR A 55 0.43 16.36 7.40
C THR A 55 -0.54 16.19 6.24
N LEU A 56 -0.03 16.21 5.00
CA LEU A 56 -0.83 16.05 3.79
C LEU A 56 -1.08 14.57 3.46
N LEU A 57 -0.03 13.75 3.52
CA LEU A 57 -0.04 12.41 2.97
C LEU A 57 -0.24 11.29 3.99
N TYR A 58 -0.14 11.56 5.29
CA TYR A 58 -0.22 10.50 6.31
C TYR A 58 -1.35 10.78 7.31
N LYS A 59 -1.97 9.71 7.78
CA LYS A 59 -2.93 9.74 8.88
C LYS A 59 -2.23 9.46 10.21
N ASP A 60 -1.22 8.59 10.16
CA ASP A 60 -0.33 8.23 11.26
C ASP A 60 1.10 8.42 10.77
N ASP A 61 1.83 9.29 11.44
CA ASP A 61 3.17 9.71 11.04
C ASP A 61 4.26 8.68 11.37
N ALA A 62 3.93 7.60 12.09
CA ALA A 62 4.93 6.62 12.54
C ALA A 62 5.69 5.95 11.38
N GLN A 63 4.99 5.61 10.28
CA GLN A 63 5.64 5.04 9.09
C GLN A 63 6.55 6.06 8.40
N PHE A 64 6.11 7.30 8.31
CA PHE A 64 6.86 8.40 7.73
C PHE A 64 8.18 8.65 8.47
N TYR A 65 8.14 8.75 9.80
CA TYR A 65 9.35 9.04 10.58
C TYR A 65 10.33 7.89 10.54
N ARG A 66 9.89 6.62 10.62
CA ARG A 66 10.77 5.44 10.46
C ARG A 66 11.49 5.42 9.11
N ALA A 67 10.75 5.66 8.01
CA ALA A 67 11.33 5.71 6.69
C ALA A 67 12.29 6.90 6.53
N THR A 68 11.97 8.04 7.15
CA THR A 68 12.84 9.22 7.16
C THR A 68 14.15 8.96 7.91
N GLU A 69 14.08 8.41 9.11
CA GLU A 69 15.24 8.04 9.92
C GLU A 69 16.17 7.10 9.16
N ALA A 70 15.63 6.03 8.59
CA ALA A 70 16.39 5.10 7.76
C ALA A 70 17.04 5.78 6.55
N THR A 71 16.32 6.71 5.88
CA THR A 71 16.88 7.47 4.77
C THR A 71 18.03 8.37 5.18
N LEU A 72 17.93 9.04 6.33
CA LEU A 72 18.99 9.91 6.85
C LEU A 72 20.21 9.11 7.29
N GLU A 73 20.02 7.93 7.89
CA GLU A 73 21.09 7.07 8.39
C GLU A 73 21.85 6.36 7.25
N HIS A 74 21.10 5.77 6.30
CA HIS A 74 21.66 4.91 5.25
C HIS A 74 21.82 5.60 3.90
N GLY A 75 21.30 6.81 3.74
CA GLY A 75 21.31 7.55 2.46
C GLY A 75 20.14 7.19 1.52
N GLU A 76 19.49 6.05 1.73
CA GLU A 76 18.35 5.58 0.96
C GLU A 76 17.41 4.72 1.79
N TRP A 77 16.16 4.61 1.36
CA TRP A 77 15.15 3.72 1.93
C TRP A 77 14.19 3.26 0.84
N THR A 78 13.77 2.00 0.92
CA THR A 78 12.73 1.43 0.06
C THR A 78 11.74 0.63 0.92
N GLY A 79 10.46 0.79 0.66
CA GLY A 79 9.43 0.06 1.38
C GLY A 79 8.01 0.48 0.99
N GLU A 80 7.04 -0.23 1.54
CA GLU A 80 5.64 0.07 1.32
C GLU A 80 5.11 1.01 2.41
N LEU A 81 4.28 1.97 2.00
CA LEU A 81 3.66 2.97 2.85
C LEU A 81 2.17 3.06 2.53
N VAL A 82 1.38 3.38 3.55
CA VAL A 82 -0.01 3.77 3.37
C VAL A 82 -0.09 5.29 3.45
N GLN A 83 -0.40 5.91 2.32
CA GLN A 83 -0.56 7.35 2.21
C GLN A 83 -2.02 7.72 1.98
N ARG A 84 -2.32 9.00 1.90
CA ARG A 84 -3.68 9.52 1.81
C ARG A 84 -3.84 10.46 0.63
N HIS A 85 -4.88 10.24 -0.16
CA HIS A 85 -5.36 11.19 -1.14
C HIS A 85 -6.07 12.39 -0.45
N ARG A 86 -6.20 13.51 -1.14
CA ARG A 86 -6.88 14.72 -0.67
C ARG A 86 -8.31 14.46 -0.17
N ASP A 87 -9.05 13.54 -0.79
CA ASP A 87 -10.41 13.17 -0.38
C ASP A 87 -10.48 12.23 0.85
N GLY A 88 -9.33 11.85 1.40
CA GLY A 88 -9.21 11.01 2.59
C GLY A 88 -9.04 9.52 2.30
N ARG A 89 -9.18 9.04 1.05
CA ARG A 89 -8.96 7.62 0.71
C ARG A 89 -7.50 7.23 0.91
N ALA A 90 -7.28 5.98 1.33
CA ALA A 90 -5.95 5.40 1.46
C ALA A 90 -5.38 5.04 0.08
N ILE A 91 -4.08 5.22 -0.07
CA ILE A 91 -3.29 4.83 -1.24
C ILE A 91 -2.14 3.98 -0.72
N ASP A 92 -2.03 2.74 -1.21
CA ASP A 92 -0.85 1.90 -0.98
C ASP A 92 0.23 2.33 -1.98
N VAL A 93 1.41 2.72 -1.50
CA VAL A 93 2.54 3.09 -2.35
C VAL A 93 3.79 2.29 -2.03
N GLU A 94 4.58 1.98 -3.05
CA GLU A 94 5.95 1.56 -2.91
C GLU A 94 6.85 2.79 -3.01
N GLY A 95 7.45 3.19 -1.88
CA GLY A 95 8.32 4.35 -1.78
C GLY A 95 9.79 3.98 -1.97
N ARG A 96 10.50 4.79 -2.74
CA ARG A 96 11.96 4.78 -2.85
C ARG A 96 12.45 6.19 -2.56
N TRP A 97 13.14 6.34 -1.43
CA TRP A 97 13.60 7.63 -0.94
C TRP A 97 15.12 7.67 -0.96
N THR A 98 15.67 8.80 -1.38
CA THR A 98 17.11 9.00 -1.50
C THR A 98 17.49 10.33 -0.87
N LEU A 99 18.50 10.31 -0.02
CA LEU A 99 19.09 11.51 0.58
C LEU A 99 19.94 12.23 -0.46
N VAL A 100 19.55 13.42 -0.82
CA VAL A 100 20.30 14.31 -1.69
C VAL A 100 21.26 15.14 -0.85
N ARG A 101 22.53 15.16 -1.22
CA ARG A 101 23.57 15.95 -0.57
C ARG A 101 23.97 17.13 -1.44
N GLY A 102 24.33 18.23 -0.81
CA GLY A 102 24.91 19.40 -1.48
C GLY A 102 26.33 19.15 -1.97
N GLU A 103 26.90 20.14 -2.66
CA GLU A 103 28.29 20.09 -3.14
C GLU A 103 29.30 19.98 -2.00
N ASP A 104 28.93 20.41 -0.80
CA ASP A 104 29.70 20.30 0.44
C ASP A 104 29.58 18.91 1.12
N GLY A 105 28.82 17.98 0.52
CA GLY A 105 28.54 16.65 1.05
C GLY A 105 27.50 16.61 2.18
N GLN A 106 26.99 17.75 2.63
CA GLN A 106 26.00 17.79 3.69
C GLN A 106 24.60 17.40 3.18
N PRO A 107 23.76 16.75 3.99
CA PRO A 107 22.37 16.51 3.68
C PRO A 107 21.64 17.80 3.30
N GLN A 108 20.91 17.80 2.18
CA GLN A 108 20.20 18.96 1.69
C GLN A 108 18.69 18.72 1.57
N SER A 109 18.30 17.58 1.02
CA SER A 109 16.89 17.25 0.77
C SER A 109 16.69 15.73 0.65
N ILE A 110 15.44 15.29 0.58
CA ILE A 110 15.07 13.90 0.29
C ILE A 110 14.23 13.88 -0.97
N LEU A 111 14.71 13.14 -1.97
CA LEU A 111 13.95 12.77 -3.16
C LEU A 111 13.12 11.54 -2.83
N ALA A 112 11.81 11.60 -3.03
CA ALA A 112 10.91 10.47 -2.89
C ALA A 112 10.24 10.15 -4.23
N ILE A 113 10.34 8.90 -4.64
CA ILE A 113 9.64 8.32 -5.80
C ILE A 113 8.64 7.33 -5.23
N ASN A 114 7.36 7.56 -5.45
CA ASN A 114 6.27 6.75 -4.94
C ASN A 114 5.48 6.15 -6.10
N THR A 115 5.49 4.83 -6.21
CA THR A 115 4.72 4.06 -7.19
C THR A 115 3.39 3.65 -6.56
N ASP A 116 2.26 3.93 -7.20
CA ASP A 116 0.94 3.46 -6.76
C ASP A 116 0.84 1.94 -6.94
N ILE A 117 0.67 1.22 -5.84
CA ILE A 117 0.49 -0.23 -5.82
C ILE A 117 -0.90 -0.64 -5.31
N THR A 118 -1.83 0.30 -5.21
CA THR A 118 -3.18 0.07 -4.66
C THR A 118 -3.92 -1.01 -5.45
N GLN A 119 -3.90 -0.93 -6.78
CA GLN A 119 -4.56 -1.92 -7.64
C GLN A 119 -3.88 -3.29 -7.55
N ARG A 120 -2.55 -3.33 -7.52
CA ARG A 120 -1.78 -4.58 -7.34
C ARG A 120 -2.19 -5.27 -6.03
N LYS A 121 -2.18 -4.54 -4.92
CA LYS A 121 -2.58 -5.07 -3.61
C LYS A 121 -4.05 -5.48 -3.54
N ALA A 122 -4.96 -4.75 -4.17
CA ALA A 122 -6.35 -5.15 -4.25
C ALA A 122 -6.51 -6.48 -5.00
N THR A 123 -5.80 -6.66 -6.11
CA THR A 123 -5.80 -7.91 -6.88
C THR A 123 -5.19 -9.06 -6.08
N GLU A 124 -4.07 -8.84 -5.40
CA GLU A 124 -3.44 -9.85 -4.55
C GLU A 124 -4.37 -10.31 -3.41
N ARG A 125 -5.04 -9.36 -2.73
CA ARG A 125 -6.03 -9.67 -1.68
C ARG A 125 -7.21 -10.48 -2.23
N GLU A 126 -7.71 -10.14 -3.42
CA GLU A 126 -8.81 -10.85 -4.05
C GLU A 126 -8.41 -12.28 -4.48
N ILE A 127 -7.20 -12.45 -5.04
CA ILE A 127 -6.65 -13.79 -5.34
C ILE A 127 -6.56 -14.64 -4.06
N GLN A 128 -6.05 -14.07 -2.96
CA GLN A 128 -5.99 -14.76 -1.67
C GLN A 128 -7.38 -15.12 -1.16
N ARG A 129 -8.34 -14.20 -1.28
CA ARG A 129 -9.73 -14.43 -0.88
C ARG A 129 -10.33 -15.61 -1.66
N LEU A 130 -10.20 -15.63 -2.98
CA LEU A 130 -10.69 -16.70 -3.83
C LEU A 130 -9.98 -18.04 -3.60
N ALA A 131 -8.70 -18.02 -3.24
CA ALA A 131 -7.94 -19.23 -2.95
C ALA A 131 -8.35 -19.90 -1.62
N PHE A 132 -8.82 -19.14 -0.62
CA PHE A 132 -9.03 -19.64 0.74
C PHE A 132 -10.46 -19.51 1.25
N TYR A 133 -11.33 -18.79 0.57
CA TYR A 133 -12.72 -18.57 0.97
C TYR A 133 -13.69 -18.93 -0.15
N ASP A 134 -14.86 -19.39 0.23
CA ASP A 134 -15.97 -19.63 -0.67
C ASP A 134 -16.58 -18.29 -1.11
N PRO A 135 -16.76 -18.03 -2.42
CA PRO A 135 -17.20 -16.72 -2.90
C PRO A 135 -18.67 -16.39 -2.56
N LEU A 136 -19.51 -17.41 -2.32
CA LEU A 136 -20.93 -17.22 -2.01
C LEU A 136 -21.15 -16.88 -0.53
N THR A 137 -20.53 -17.66 0.35
CA THR A 137 -20.76 -17.60 1.80
C THR A 137 -19.72 -16.80 2.54
N ASN A 138 -18.57 -16.52 1.90
CA ASN A 138 -17.36 -15.94 2.50
C ASN A 138 -16.84 -16.75 3.70
N LEU A 139 -17.18 -18.04 3.78
CA LEU A 139 -16.61 -18.96 4.76
C LEU A 139 -15.30 -19.53 4.25
N PRO A 140 -14.40 -19.98 5.15
CA PRO A 140 -13.20 -20.72 4.76
C PRO A 140 -13.54 -21.89 3.86
N ASN A 141 -12.90 -21.99 2.70
CA ASN A 141 -13.07 -23.11 1.82
C ASN A 141 -12.32 -24.36 2.33
N ARG A 142 -12.44 -25.49 1.61
CA ARG A 142 -11.80 -26.76 1.98
C ARG A 142 -10.27 -26.63 2.15
N ILE A 143 -9.61 -25.79 1.34
CA ILE A 143 -8.15 -25.61 1.39
C ILE A 143 -7.75 -24.99 2.72
N LEU A 144 -8.39 -23.89 3.11
CA LEU A 144 -8.12 -23.22 4.37
C LEU A 144 -8.52 -24.07 5.59
N LEU A 145 -9.64 -24.83 5.49
CA LEU A 145 -10.05 -25.77 6.52
C LEU A 145 -8.97 -26.83 6.78
N MET A 146 -8.46 -27.46 5.73
CA MET A 146 -7.43 -28.51 5.84
C MET A 146 -6.12 -27.98 6.39
N ASP A 147 -5.75 -26.77 6.05
CA ASP A 147 -4.56 -26.11 6.59
C ASP A 147 -4.72 -25.83 8.09
N ARG A 148 -5.83 -25.22 8.50
CA ARG A 148 -6.14 -24.95 9.91
C ARG A 148 -6.20 -26.24 10.75
N MET A 149 -6.80 -27.30 10.19
CA MET A 149 -6.83 -28.61 10.85
C MET A 149 -5.42 -29.17 11.11
N ARG A 150 -4.52 -29.12 10.12
CA ARG A 150 -3.14 -29.57 10.31
C ARG A 150 -2.43 -28.81 11.43
N HIS A 151 -2.58 -27.49 11.47
CA HIS A 151 -2.02 -26.66 12.53
C HIS A 151 -2.61 -26.97 13.90
N ALA A 152 -3.94 -27.14 13.99
CA ALA A 152 -4.63 -27.49 15.24
C ALA A 152 -4.20 -28.87 15.77
N LEU A 153 -4.07 -29.87 14.89
CA LEU A 153 -3.59 -31.20 15.26
C LEU A 153 -2.15 -31.18 15.77
N ALA A 154 -1.26 -30.44 15.10
CA ALA A 154 0.11 -30.28 15.55
C ALA A 154 0.22 -29.56 16.90
N ALA A 155 -0.63 -28.58 17.17
CA ALA A 155 -0.71 -27.90 18.46
C ALA A 155 -1.27 -28.82 19.54
N ALA A 156 -2.35 -29.59 19.26
CA ALA A 156 -2.96 -30.52 20.18
C ALA A 156 -1.96 -31.61 20.62
N GLN A 157 -1.18 -32.15 19.67
CA GLN A 157 -0.12 -33.13 19.98
C GLN A 157 0.95 -32.54 20.92
N ARG A 158 1.41 -31.31 20.66
CA ARG A 158 2.43 -30.65 21.52
C ARG A 158 1.93 -30.39 22.94
N HIS A 159 0.65 -30.04 23.08
CA HIS A 159 0.05 -29.73 24.37
C HIS A 159 -0.69 -30.94 25.03
N GLN A 160 -0.64 -32.11 24.41
CA GLN A 160 -1.36 -33.29 24.85
C GLN A 160 -2.86 -33.05 25.08
N GLN A 161 -3.48 -32.24 24.23
CA GLN A 161 -4.90 -31.90 24.27
C GLN A 161 -5.63 -32.64 23.16
N GLY A 162 -6.87 -33.07 23.45
CA GLY A 162 -7.79 -33.58 22.45
C GLY A 162 -8.50 -32.46 21.71
N GLY A 163 -9.09 -32.77 20.56
CA GLY A 163 -9.96 -31.87 19.77
C GLY A 163 -11.12 -32.68 19.19
N ALA A 164 -12.14 -31.98 18.72
CA ALA A 164 -13.26 -32.56 17.99
C ALA A 164 -13.47 -31.80 16.67
N LEU A 165 -13.84 -32.54 15.63
CA LEU A 165 -14.27 -31.99 14.34
C LEU A 165 -15.77 -32.28 14.19
N LEU A 166 -16.54 -31.23 13.92
CA LEU A 166 -17.97 -31.33 13.68
C LEU A 166 -18.25 -31.14 12.19
N PHE A 167 -18.90 -32.10 11.58
CA PHE A 167 -19.45 -32.01 10.24
C PHE A 167 -20.95 -31.71 10.32
N ILE A 168 -21.38 -30.63 9.65
CA ILE A 168 -22.78 -30.25 9.59
C ILE A 168 -23.18 -30.25 8.12
N ASP A 169 -24.30 -30.89 7.80
CA ASP A 169 -24.87 -30.92 6.46
C ASP A 169 -26.37 -30.57 6.54
N LEU A 170 -26.90 -29.96 5.50
CA LEU A 170 -28.30 -29.62 5.39
C LEU A 170 -29.07 -30.72 4.66
N ASP A 171 -29.97 -31.39 5.36
CA ASP A 171 -30.82 -32.40 4.76
C ASP A 171 -31.75 -31.81 3.69
N ASN A 172 -31.83 -32.49 2.55
CA ASN A 172 -32.70 -32.12 1.43
C ASN A 172 -32.45 -30.71 0.83
N PHE A 173 -31.27 -30.11 1.01
CA PHE A 173 -30.96 -28.78 0.48
C PHE A 173 -31.13 -28.68 -1.04
N LYS A 174 -30.75 -29.74 -1.78
CA LYS A 174 -30.96 -29.81 -3.22
C LYS A 174 -32.44 -29.72 -3.60
N GLN A 175 -33.32 -30.45 -2.90
CA GLN A 175 -34.76 -30.45 -3.16
C GLN A 175 -35.37 -29.07 -2.82
N LEU A 176 -34.87 -28.40 -1.83
CA LEU A 176 -35.26 -27.03 -1.47
C LEU A 176 -34.94 -26.06 -2.62
N ASN A 177 -33.72 -26.11 -3.14
CA ASN A 177 -33.28 -25.28 -4.28
C ASN A 177 -34.06 -25.57 -5.56
N ASP A 178 -34.36 -26.86 -5.84
CA ASP A 178 -35.13 -27.25 -7.01
C ASP A 178 -36.61 -26.79 -6.94
N THR A 179 -37.12 -26.60 -5.70
CA THR A 179 -38.52 -26.18 -5.47
C THR A 179 -38.68 -24.67 -5.36
N LEU A 180 -37.75 -23.97 -4.68
CA LEU A 180 -37.84 -22.54 -4.36
C LEU A 180 -36.98 -21.66 -5.23
N GLY A 181 -36.12 -22.26 -6.06
CA GLY A 181 -35.11 -21.56 -6.87
C GLY A 181 -33.82 -21.31 -6.10
N HIS A 182 -32.70 -21.18 -6.84
CA HIS A 182 -31.36 -21.01 -6.31
C HIS A 182 -31.16 -19.68 -5.54
N ASP A 183 -32.05 -18.70 -5.73
CA ASP A 183 -31.98 -17.41 -5.05
C ASP A 183 -32.42 -17.47 -3.57
N GLN A 184 -33.02 -18.56 -3.13
CA GLN A 184 -33.50 -18.78 -1.78
C GLN A 184 -32.63 -19.78 -0.97
N GLY A 185 -31.67 -20.42 -1.63
CA GLY A 185 -30.83 -21.46 -1.03
C GLY A 185 -29.46 -21.01 -0.53
#